data_369fb95ed65078dceba913414efa18a5
#
_entry.id   369fb95ed65078dceba913414efa18a5
#
_cell.length_a   1.000
_cell.length_b   1.000
_cell.length_c   1.000
_cell.angle_alpha   90.00
_cell.angle_beta   90.00
_cell.angle_gamma   90.00
#
_symmetry.space_group_name_H-M   'P 1'
#
loop_
_entity.id
_entity.type
_entity.pdbx_description
1 polymer ?
#
loop_
_entity_poly.entity_id
_entity_poly.type
_entity_poly.pdbx_seq_one_letter_code
_entity_poly.pdbx_strand_id
1 'polypeptide(L)'
;MAIAGGIFCYDWICARHDFCWQLSLLAADVFATVIVFLFSVIFGNASVYDPYWSVQPPVILLVALARRGGSPFAWILFAAVLFWGIRLTANWRYNFKSFEYQDWRYVMLKEKTGVFYPLINFLGIHLFPTLVVYLCVLPATTVILEGAAFKPICALFLLLAFAAPTFQGIADIQMHRFRKRGSGGFCRDGLWKRSRHPNYACEILMWWSVGLASFFALDMRLLLLAGAAANTALFLFVSVPLADKRQSRKPGFDEYKKQTRML
;
A
#
# COMPACT_ATOMS: atom_id res chain seq x y z
N MET A 1 -18.38 -6.25 -1.75
CA MET A 1 -18.36 -7.54 -2.46
C MET A 1 -16.99 -8.22 -2.39
N ALA A 2 -15.90 -7.62 -2.89
CA ALA A 2 -14.58 -8.28 -2.91
C ALA A 2 -14.10 -8.77 -1.53
N ILE A 3 -14.14 -7.93 -0.49
CA ILE A 3 -13.78 -8.31 0.89
C ILE A 3 -14.63 -9.46 1.40
N ALA A 4 -15.96 -9.39 1.24
CA ALA A 4 -16.86 -10.48 1.66
C ALA A 4 -16.58 -11.78 0.90
N GLY A 5 -16.30 -11.69 -0.41
CA GLY A 5 -15.87 -12.83 -1.23
C GLY A 5 -14.55 -13.42 -0.77
N GLY A 6 -13.55 -12.58 -0.42
CA GLY A 6 -12.28 -13.03 0.14
C GLY A 6 -12.43 -13.75 1.47
N ILE A 7 -13.22 -13.21 2.40
CA ILE A 7 -13.50 -13.86 3.70
C ILE A 7 -14.17 -15.21 3.47
N PHE A 8 -15.20 -15.27 2.62
CA PHE A 8 -15.87 -16.52 2.27
C PHE A 8 -14.91 -17.54 1.66
N CYS A 9 -14.07 -17.13 0.72
CA CYS A 9 -13.05 -17.98 0.10
C CYS A 9 -12.08 -18.54 1.14
N TYR A 10 -11.60 -17.71 2.07
CA TYR A 10 -10.73 -18.14 3.16
C TYR A 10 -11.40 -19.21 4.03
N ASP A 11 -12.65 -18.98 4.45
CA ASP A 11 -13.40 -19.93 5.27
C ASP A 11 -13.66 -21.26 4.53
N TRP A 12 -13.98 -21.17 3.25
CA TRP A 12 -14.20 -22.34 2.40
C TRP A 12 -12.92 -23.17 2.24
N ILE A 13 -11.75 -22.53 2.05
CA ILE A 13 -10.46 -23.20 1.94
C ILE A 13 -10.11 -23.88 3.28
N CYS A 14 -10.19 -23.16 4.39
CA CYS A 14 -9.86 -23.69 5.72
C CYS A 14 -10.78 -24.82 6.16
N ALA A 15 -12.03 -24.87 5.67
CA ALA A 15 -12.97 -25.96 5.97
C ALA A 15 -12.72 -27.24 5.18
N ARG A 16 -11.99 -27.19 4.05
CA ARG A 16 -11.85 -28.31 3.10
C ARG A 16 -10.42 -28.74 2.82
N HIS A 17 -9.44 -27.92 3.15
CA HIS A 17 -8.04 -28.15 2.81
C HIS A 17 -7.14 -27.81 3.99
N ASP A 18 -6.19 -28.69 4.29
CA ASP A 18 -5.15 -28.48 5.31
C ASP A 18 -3.98 -27.63 4.80
N PHE A 19 -4.29 -26.55 4.06
CA PHE A 19 -3.26 -25.61 3.66
C PHE A 19 -2.77 -24.77 4.85
N CYS A 20 -1.48 -24.42 4.84
CA CYS A 20 -1.00 -23.45 5.82
C CYS A 20 -1.77 -22.13 5.68
N TRP A 21 -1.98 -21.44 6.80
CA TRP A 21 -2.79 -20.22 6.84
C TRP A 21 -2.29 -19.15 5.86
N GLN A 22 -0.98 -19.11 5.59
CA GLN A 22 -0.38 -18.15 4.64
C GLN A 22 -0.93 -18.39 3.22
N LEU A 23 -0.93 -19.60 2.76
CA LEU A 23 -1.46 -19.94 1.42
C LEU A 23 -2.97 -19.74 1.35
N SER A 24 -3.72 -20.11 2.39
CA SER A 24 -5.16 -19.90 2.44
C SER A 24 -5.51 -18.39 2.38
N LEU A 25 -4.76 -17.57 3.11
CA LEU A 25 -4.93 -16.13 3.09
C LEU A 25 -4.55 -15.52 1.74
N LEU A 26 -3.44 -15.96 1.14
CA LEU A 26 -3.03 -15.51 -0.19
C LEU A 26 -4.08 -15.85 -1.25
N ALA A 27 -4.58 -17.08 -1.24
CA ALA A 27 -5.61 -17.51 -2.18
C ALA A 27 -6.90 -16.70 -2.05
N ALA A 28 -7.32 -16.40 -0.81
CA ALA A 28 -8.47 -15.55 -0.53
C ALA A 28 -8.27 -14.10 -1.01
N ASP A 29 -7.07 -13.55 -0.82
CA ASP A 29 -6.72 -12.21 -1.26
C ASP A 29 -6.66 -12.11 -2.80
N VAL A 30 -6.06 -13.10 -3.45
CA VAL A 30 -6.08 -13.22 -4.93
C VAL A 30 -7.51 -13.34 -5.45
N PHE A 31 -8.37 -14.14 -4.80
CA PHE A 31 -9.77 -14.26 -5.18
C PHE A 31 -10.52 -12.91 -5.06
N ALA A 32 -10.32 -12.18 -3.96
CA ALA A 32 -10.87 -10.84 -3.79
C ALA A 32 -10.34 -9.87 -4.86
N THR A 33 -9.05 -9.97 -5.21
CA THR A 33 -8.42 -9.17 -6.27
C THR A 33 -9.05 -9.47 -7.64
N VAL A 34 -9.36 -10.74 -7.95
CA VAL A 34 -10.09 -11.11 -9.18
C VAL A 34 -11.47 -10.42 -9.22
N ILE A 35 -12.19 -10.39 -8.11
CA ILE A 35 -13.48 -9.69 -8.04
C ILE A 35 -13.29 -8.19 -8.35
N VAL A 36 -12.28 -7.52 -7.75
CA VAL A 36 -11.99 -6.11 -8.03
C VAL A 36 -11.61 -5.91 -9.51
N PHE A 37 -10.82 -6.81 -10.07
CA PHE A 37 -10.46 -6.78 -11.48
C PHE A 37 -11.70 -6.90 -12.39
N LEU A 38 -12.64 -7.78 -12.09
CA LEU A 38 -13.90 -7.88 -12.85
C LEU A 38 -14.68 -6.57 -12.81
N PHE A 39 -14.74 -5.89 -11.66
CA PHE A 39 -15.31 -4.54 -11.59
C PHE A 39 -14.53 -3.52 -12.43
N SER A 40 -13.20 -3.60 -12.47
CA SER A 40 -12.39 -2.72 -13.31
C SER A 40 -12.70 -2.90 -14.81
N VAL A 41 -12.98 -4.12 -15.22
CA VAL A 41 -13.40 -4.44 -16.61
C VAL A 41 -14.81 -3.92 -16.87
N ILE A 42 -15.78 -4.19 -15.97
CA ILE A 42 -17.17 -3.75 -16.10
C ILE A 42 -17.27 -2.22 -16.22
N PHE A 43 -16.54 -1.49 -15.37
CA PHE A 43 -16.55 -0.02 -15.39
C PHE A 43 -15.57 0.60 -16.40
N GLY A 44 -14.76 -0.23 -17.09
CA GLY A 44 -13.72 0.26 -18.00
C GLY A 44 -12.63 1.10 -17.31
N ASN A 45 -12.47 0.98 -15.98
CA ASN A 45 -11.63 1.85 -15.16
C ASN A 45 -10.83 1.07 -14.12
N ALA A 46 -9.51 0.99 -14.33
CA ALA A 46 -8.62 0.30 -13.40
C ALA A 46 -8.46 1.00 -12.04
N SER A 47 -8.84 2.30 -11.93
CA SER A 47 -8.74 3.04 -10.65
C SER A 47 -9.72 2.57 -9.58
N VAL A 48 -10.62 1.63 -9.87
CA VAL A 48 -11.43 0.93 -8.85
C VAL A 48 -10.56 0.08 -7.93
N TYR A 49 -9.36 -0.27 -8.34
CA TYR A 49 -8.38 -0.98 -7.52
C TYR A 49 -7.73 -0.07 -6.46
N ASP A 50 -7.60 1.23 -6.72
CA ASP A 50 -6.86 2.14 -5.85
C ASP A 50 -7.30 2.15 -4.37
N PRO A 51 -8.59 2.10 -4.00
CA PRO A 51 -9.00 1.97 -2.60
C PRO A 51 -8.82 0.55 -2.05
N TYR A 52 -8.76 -0.47 -2.91
CA TYR A 52 -8.70 -1.87 -2.45
C TYR A 52 -7.41 -2.16 -1.69
N TRP A 53 -6.26 -1.79 -2.26
CA TRP A 53 -4.96 -2.11 -1.68
C TRP A 53 -4.69 -1.39 -0.34
N SER A 54 -5.42 -0.32 -0.02
CA SER A 54 -5.35 0.36 1.29
C SER A 54 -6.35 -0.17 2.31
N VAL A 55 -7.41 -0.85 1.88
CA VAL A 55 -8.45 -1.43 2.75
C VAL A 55 -8.14 -2.88 3.11
N GLN A 56 -7.55 -3.63 2.19
CA GLN A 56 -7.23 -5.05 2.35
C GLN A 56 -6.36 -5.34 3.58
N PRO A 57 -5.20 -4.68 3.86
CA PRO A 57 -4.36 -5.00 5.00
C PRO A 57 -5.05 -4.87 6.37
N PRO A 58 -5.73 -3.74 6.69
CA PRO A 58 -6.47 -3.65 7.94
C PRO A 58 -7.59 -4.69 8.06
N VAL A 59 -8.24 -5.08 6.96
CA VAL A 59 -9.26 -6.14 7.00
C VAL A 59 -8.64 -7.49 7.32
N ILE A 60 -7.51 -7.85 6.73
CA ILE A 60 -6.78 -9.09 7.03
C ILE A 60 -6.45 -9.17 8.52
N LEU A 61 -5.86 -8.09 9.07
CA LEU A 61 -5.48 -8.05 10.49
C LEU A 61 -6.71 -8.10 11.40
N LEU A 62 -7.80 -7.41 11.07
CA LEU A 62 -9.04 -7.44 11.84
C LEU A 62 -9.65 -8.83 11.88
N VAL A 63 -9.71 -9.52 10.74
CA VAL A 63 -10.21 -10.90 10.65
C VAL A 63 -9.33 -11.86 11.47
N ALA A 64 -8.02 -11.72 11.40
CA ALA A 64 -7.09 -12.50 12.21
C ALA A 64 -7.32 -12.27 13.73
N LEU A 65 -7.43 -11.00 14.15
CA LEU A 65 -7.72 -10.63 15.54
C LEU A 65 -9.09 -11.14 16.02
N ALA A 66 -10.11 -11.04 15.17
CA ALA A 66 -11.46 -11.51 15.52
C ALA A 66 -11.51 -13.02 15.75
N ARG A 67 -10.66 -13.79 15.06
CA ARG A 67 -10.64 -15.27 15.17
C ARG A 67 -9.72 -15.82 16.24
N ARG A 68 -8.59 -15.15 16.46
CA ARG A 68 -7.54 -15.62 17.37
C ARG A 68 -7.44 -14.80 18.66
N GLY A 69 -8.09 -13.65 18.71
CA GLY A 69 -7.79 -12.63 19.69
C GLY A 69 -6.44 -11.98 19.42
N GLY A 70 -5.97 -11.14 20.32
CA GLY A 70 -4.68 -10.48 20.17
C GLY A 70 -4.15 -9.90 21.47
N SER A 71 -2.83 -9.92 21.60
CA SER A 71 -2.12 -9.19 22.67
C SER A 71 -2.29 -7.67 22.46
N PRO A 72 -2.05 -6.82 23.47
CA PRO A 72 -2.01 -5.37 23.29
C PRO A 72 -1.07 -4.94 22.16
N PHE A 73 0.05 -5.63 22.00
CA PHE A 73 0.99 -5.38 20.90
C PHE A 73 0.36 -5.63 19.52
N ALA A 74 -0.36 -6.73 19.33
CA ALA A 74 -1.07 -7.05 18.11
C ALA A 74 -2.13 -6.00 17.76
N TRP A 75 -2.88 -5.51 18.76
CA TRP A 75 -3.86 -4.44 18.57
C TRP A 75 -3.22 -3.10 18.21
N ILE A 76 -2.03 -2.78 18.73
CA ILE A 76 -1.28 -1.57 18.35
C ILE A 76 -0.77 -1.67 16.92
N LEU A 77 -0.26 -2.84 16.50
CA LEU A 77 0.11 -3.09 15.08
C LEU A 77 -1.09 -2.92 14.16
N PHE A 78 -2.24 -3.50 14.51
CA PHE A 78 -3.48 -3.31 13.77
C PHE A 78 -3.85 -1.82 13.69
N ALA A 79 -3.81 -1.09 14.80
CA ALA A 79 -4.14 0.33 14.84
C ALA A 79 -3.23 1.17 13.93
N ALA A 80 -1.93 0.85 13.86
CA ALA A 80 -0.98 1.52 12.96
C ALA A 80 -1.32 1.26 11.48
N VAL A 81 -1.59 0.00 11.10
CA VAL A 81 -1.99 -0.37 9.74
C VAL A 81 -3.37 0.22 9.38
N LEU A 82 -4.31 0.22 10.32
CA LEU A 82 -5.62 0.84 10.14
C LEU A 82 -5.50 2.35 9.90
N PHE A 83 -4.69 3.04 10.70
CA PHE A 83 -4.43 4.48 10.54
C PHE A 83 -3.83 4.80 9.18
N TRP A 84 -2.83 4.02 8.74
CA TRP A 84 -2.27 4.12 7.39
C TRP A 84 -3.34 3.91 6.32
N GLY A 85 -4.15 2.86 6.42
CA GLY A 85 -5.19 2.53 5.44
C GLY A 85 -6.28 3.59 5.36
N ILE A 86 -6.75 4.11 6.50
CA ILE A 86 -7.74 5.21 6.56
C ILE A 86 -7.18 6.46 5.89
N ARG A 87 -5.94 6.87 6.21
CA ARG A 87 -5.32 8.04 5.61
C ARG A 87 -5.21 7.89 4.09
N LEU A 88 -4.75 6.74 3.61
CA LEU A 88 -4.54 6.49 2.18
C LEU A 88 -5.88 6.47 1.42
N THR A 89 -6.89 5.79 1.97
CA THR A 89 -8.25 5.76 1.41
C THR A 89 -8.87 7.15 1.40
N ALA A 90 -8.69 7.94 2.46
CA ALA A 90 -9.16 9.33 2.52
C ALA A 90 -8.50 10.21 1.45
N ASN A 91 -7.18 10.06 1.24
CA ASN A 91 -6.45 10.76 0.18
C ASN A 91 -6.96 10.34 -1.22
N TRP A 92 -7.20 9.05 -1.45
CA TRP A 92 -7.84 8.58 -2.67
C TRP A 92 -9.22 9.21 -2.85
N ARG A 93 -10.08 9.15 -1.84
CA ARG A 93 -11.46 9.72 -1.90
C ARG A 93 -11.44 11.22 -2.20
N TYR A 94 -10.48 11.95 -1.66
CA TYR A 94 -10.32 13.38 -1.95
C TYR A 94 -9.96 13.66 -3.41
N ASN A 95 -9.14 12.81 -4.03
CA ASN A 95 -8.71 12.95 -5.42
C ASN A 95 -9.71 12.35 -6.42
N PHE A 96 -10.54 11.40 -5.99
CA PHE A 96 -11.53 10.72 -6.84
C PHE A 96 -12.71 11.64 -7.14
N LYS A 97 -12.90 11.98 -8.42
CA LYS A 97 -13.96 12.89 -8.87
C LYS A 97 -15.19 12.15 -9.40
N SER A 98 -14.97 11.15 -10.25
CA SER A 98 -16.02 10.34 -10.87
C SER A 98 -15.42 9.03 -11.40
N PHE A 99 -16.29 8.08 -11.79
CA PHE A 99 -15.85 6.84 -12.48
C PHE A 99 -15.29 7.08 -13.90
N GLU A 100 -15.52 8.25 -14.47
CA GLU A 100 -14.93 8.66 -15.76
C GLU A 100 -13.46 9.06 -15.62
N TYR A 101 -13.05 9.46 -14.40
CA TYR A 101 -11.64 9.79 -14.12
C TYR A 101 -10.85 8.51 -13.89
N GLN A 102 -9.83 8.29 -14.70
CA GLN A 102 -8.86 7.21 -14.52
C GLN A 102 -7.47 7.77 -14.22
N ASP A 103 -6.70 7.09 -13.36
CA ASP A 103 -5.31 7.49 -13.08
C ASP A 103 -4.49 7.47 -14.37
N TRP A 104 -3.71 8.51 -14.56
CA TRP A 104 -2.89 8.71 -15.76
C TRP A 104 -1.94 7.55 -16.07
N ARG A 105 -1.48 6.81 -15.06
CA ARG A 105 -0.61 5.64 -15.20
C ARG A 105 -1.32 4.53 -15.97
N TYR A 106 -2.58 4.32 -15.66
CA TYR A 106 -3.41 3.29 -16.29
C TYR A 106 -3.80 3.66 -17.72
N VAL A 107 -4.09 4.94 -17.95
CA VAL A 107 -4.30 5.46 -19.30
C VAL A 107 -3.06 5.26 -20.15
N MET A 108 -1.88 5.67 -19.64
CA MET A 108 -0.60 5.47 -20.33
C MET A 108 -0.30 4.00 -20.61
N LEU A 109 -0.59 3.10 -19.66
CA LEU A 109 -0.39 1.66 -19.87
C LEU A 109 -1.34 1.13 -20.93
N LYS A 110 -2.60 1.54 -20.94
CA LYS A 110 -3.59 1.16 -21.95
C LYS A 110 -3.15 1.58 -23.37
N GLU A 111 -2.69 2.83 -23.52
CA GLU A 111 -2.17 3.33 -24.79
C GLU A 111 -0.94 2.57 -25.28
N LYS A 112 -0.03 2.21 -24.36
CA LYS A 112 1.22 1.52 -24.71
C LYS A 112 1.03 0.04 -25.04
N THR A 113 0.10 -0.63 -24.38
CA THR A 113 -0.03 -2.09 -24.48
C THR A 113 -1.15 -2.55 -25.40
N GLY A 114 -2.06 -1.64 -25.80
CA GLY A 114 -3.12 -1.92 -26.77
C GLY A 114 -3.91 -3.19 -26.44
N VAL A 115 -3.87 -4.18 -27.33
CA VAL A 115 -4.60 -5.44 -27.20
C VAL A 115 -4.17 -6.28 -25.99
N PHE A 116 -2.95 -6.08 -25.46
CA PHE A 116 -2.46 -6.77 -24.26
C PHE A 116 -2.88 -6.09 -22.96
N TYR A 117 -3.59 -4.94 -23.04
CA TYR A 117 -3.99 -4.21 -21.84
C TYR A 117 -4.77 -5.03 -20.82
N PRO A 118 -5.73 -5.92 -21.14
CA PRO A 118 -6.43 -6.72 -20.14
C PRO A 118 -5.48 -7.58 -19.29
N LEU A 119 -4.44 -8.16 -19.89
CA LEU A 119 -3.43 -8.94 -19.20
C LEU A 119 -2.57 -8.04 -18.29
N ILE A 120 -2.13 -6.89 -18.79
CA ILE A 120 -1.34 -5.91 -18.02
C ILE A 120 -2.19 -5.31 -16.89
N ASN A 121 -3.47 -5.06 -17.13
CA ASN A 121 -4.41 -4.60 -16.10
C ASN A 121 -4.52 -5.63 -14.96
N PHE A 122 -4.72 -6.90 -15.28
CA PHE A 122 -4.80 -7.94 -14.25
C PHE A 122 -3.45 -8.15 -13.54
N LEU A 123 -2.40 -8.49 -14.28
CA LEU A 123 -1.12 -8.87 -13.67
C LEU A 123 -0.36 -7.69 -13.06
N GLY A 124 -0.32 -6.55 -13.74
CA GLY A 124 0.52 -5.40 -13.37
C GLY A 124 -0.18 -4.39 -12.46
N ILE A 125 -1.47 -4.16 -12.65
CA ILE A 125 -2.20 -3.14 -11.88
C ILE A 125 -2.89 -3.75 -10.66
N HIS A 126 -3.45 -4.97 -10.78
CA HIS A 126 -4.21 -5.60 -9.70
C HIS A 126 -3.37 -6.62 -8.93
N LEU A 127 -2.89 -7.68 -9.59
CA LEU A 127 -2.26 -8.81 -8.91
C LEU A 127 -0.90 -8.45 -8.29
N PHE A 128 0.00 -7.82 -9.06
CA PHE A 128 1.35 -7.52 -8.58
C PHE A 128 1.36 -6.63 -7.32
N PRO A 129 0.64 -5.49 -7.26
CA PRO A 129 0.60 -4.71 -6.03
C PRO A 129 -0.11 -5.43 -4.88
N THR A 130 -1.14 -6.27 -5.15
CA THR A 130 -1.76 -7.12 -4.12
C THR A 130 -0.74 -8.05 -3.48
N LEU A 131 0.10 -8.72 -4.29
CA LEU A 131 1.15 -9.60 -3.77
C LEU A 131 2.18 -8.84 -2.91
N VAL A 132 2.58 -7.63 -3.34
CA VAL A 132 3.50 -6.79 -2.56
C VAL A 132 2.87 -6.40 -1.22
N VAL A 133 1.62 -5.95 -1.22
CA VAL A 133 0.91 -5.52 -0.01
C VAL A 133 0.59 -6.72 0.90
N TYR A 134 0.26 -7.88 0.33
CA TYR A 134 0.13 -9.13 1.07
C TYR A 134 1.42 -9.46 1.83
N LEU A 135 2.57 -9.40 1.17
CA LEU A 135 3.87 -9.61 1.82
C LEU A 135 4.15 -8.56 2.91
N CYS A 136 3.71 -7.32 2.72
CA CYS A 136 3.85 -6.24 3.71
C CYS A 136 3.03 -6.47 4.98
N VAL A 137 1.83 -7.03 4.87
CA VAL A 137 0.94 -7.28 6.02
C VAL A 137 1.24 -8.61 6.72
N LEU A 138 1.90 -9.53 6.02
CA LEU A 138 2.21 -10.87 6.53
C LEU A 138 2.93 -10.88 7.89
N PRO A 139 3.92 -9.99 8.17
CA PRO A 139 4.58 -9.93 9.48
C PRO A 139 3.61 -9.67 10.63
N ALA A 140 2.75 -8.66 10.50
CA ALA A 140 1.76 -8.32 11.53
C ALA A 140 0.71 -9.44 11.69
N THR A 141 0.31 -10.08 10.58
CA THR A 141 -0.58 -11.24 10.62
C THR A 141 0.05 -12.41 11.36
N THR A 142 1.35 -12.66 11.14
CA THR A 142 2.11 -13.70 11.86
C THR A 142 2.15 -13.43 13.37
N VAL A 143 2.37 -12.17 13.77
CA VAL A 143 2.31 -11.78 15.20
C VAL A 143 0.98 -12.14 15.84
N ILE A 144 -0.14 -11.93 15.12
CA ILE A 144 -1.48 -12.24 15.61
C ILE A 144 -1.71 -13.76 15.71
N LEU A 145 -1.38 -14.49 14.63
CA LEU A 145 -1.74 -15.89 14.48
C LEU A 145 -0.83 -16.84 15.28
N GLU A 146 0.44 -16.54 15.39
CA GLU A 146 1.41 -17.35 16.12
C GLU A 146 1.56 -16.89 17.60
N GLY A 147 1.16 -15.66 17.90
CA GLY A 147 1.31 -15.04 19.22
C GLY A 147 2.76 -14.64 19.49
N ALA A 148 3.07 -13.36 19.45
CA ALA A 148 4.41 -12.86 19.69
C ALA A 148 4.46 -11.94 20.92
N ALA A 149 5.53 -12.07 21.69
CA ALA A 149 5.76 -11.22 22.85
C ALA A 149 6.31 -9.84 22.42
N PHE A 150 5.82 -8.80 23.06
CA PHE A 150 6.38 -7.46 22.93
C PHE A 150 7.80 -7.43 23.48
N LYS A 151 8.73 -6.89 22.69
CA LYS A 151 10.10 -6.55 23.12
C LYS A 151 10.27 -5.03 23.11
N PRO A 152 11.04 -4.43 24.04
CA PRO A 152 11.18 -2.95 24.12
C PRO A 152 11.56 -2.27 22.81
N ILE A 153 12.39 -2.91 22.00
CA ILE A 153 12.78 -2.39 20.67
C ILE A 153 11.57 -2.21 19.72
N CYS A 154 10.51 -3.01 19.89
CA CYS A 154 9.30 -2.89 19.07
C CYS A 154 8.62 -1.53 19.27
N ALA A 155 8.77 -0.88 20.44
CA ALA A 155 8.21 0.43 20.71
C ALA A 155 8.72 1.49 19.72
N LEU A 156 10.02 1.48 19.40
CA LEU A 156 10.61 2.39 18.42
C LEU A 156 9.92 2.25 17.06
N PHE A 157 9.76 1.02 16.58
CA PHE A 157 9.17 0.76 15.28
C PHE A 157 7.66 1.03 15.26
N LEU A 158 6.96 0.79 16.36
CA LEU A 158 5.56 1.20 16.49
C LEU A 158 5.41 2.74 16.40
N LEU A 159 6.26 3.50 17.07
CA LEU A 159 6.26 4.96 16.96
C LEU A 159 6.49 5.41 15.50
N LEU A 160 7.45 4.80 14.80
CA LEU A 160 7.70 5.09 13.39
C LEU A 160 6.53 4.66 12.50
N ALA A 161 5.83 3.55 12.81
CA ALA A 161 4.67 3.09 12.06
C ALA A 161 3.47 4.06 12.17
N PHE A 162 3.35 4.84 13.24
CA PHE A 162 2.38 5.94 13.34
C PHE A 162 2.91 7.27 12.78
N ALA A 163 4.19 7.58 12.99
CA ALA A 163 4.80 8.81 12.49
C ALA A 163 4.80 8.85 10.96
N ALA A 164 5.13 7.74 10.30
CA ALA A 164 5.22 7.68 8.84
C ALA A 164 3.90 8.07 8.14
N PRO A 165 2.73 7.48 8.41
CA PRO A 165 1.48 7.89 7.80
C PRO A 165 1.04 9.30 8.22
N THR A 166 1.45 9.79 9.38
CA THR A 166 1.23 11.19 9.80
C THR A 166 1.97 12.16 8.88
N PHE A 167 3.28 11.97 8.70
CA PHE A 167 4.08 12.80 7.77
C PHE A 167 3.63 12.65 6.32
N GLN A 168 3.19 11.46 5.92
CA GLN A 168 2.63 11.21 4.62
C GLN A 168 1.35 12.03 4.39
N GLY A 169 0.46 12.09 5.40
CA GLY A 169 -0.73 12.94 5.37
C GLY A 169 -0.40 14.43 5.26
N ILE A 170 0.65 14.88 5.97
CA ILE A 170 1.15 16.27 5.84
C ILE A 170 1.63 16.54 4.41
N ALA A 171 2.39 15.62 3.81
CA ALA A 171 2.85 15.74 2.42
C ALA A 171 1.67 15.82 1.43
N ASP A 172 0.64 14.99 1.61
CA ASP A 172 -0.57 15.00 0.79
C ASP A 172 -1.33 16.33 0.93
N ILE A 173 -1.50 16.86 2.15
CA ILE A 173 -2.14 18.16 2.39
C ILE A 173 -1.36 19.29 1.71
N GLN A 174 -0.03 19.27 1.79
CA GLN A 174 0.82 20.27 1.11
C GLN A 174 0.63 20.19 -0.41
N MET A 175 0.60 19.00 -0.99
CA MET A 175 0.33 18.79 -2.41
C MET A 175 -1.09 19.26 -2.81
N HIS A 176 -2.11 18.99 -1.99
CA HIS A 176 -3.47 19.46 -2.25
C HIS A 176 -3.55 21.00 -2.23
N ARG A 177 -2.91 21.65 -1.26
CA ARG A 177 -2.84 23.11 -1.19
C ARG A 177 -2.11 23.71 -2.40
N PHE A 178 -1.00 23.09 -2.82
CA PHE A 178 -0.28 23.49 -4.03
C PHE A 178 -1.17 23.39 -5.27
N ARG A 179 -1.87 22.26 -5.47
CA ARG A 179 -2.79 22.09 -6.61
C ARG A 179 -3.93 23.10 -6.62
N LYS A 180 -4.50 23.42 -5.45
CA LYS A 180 -5.58 24.42 -5.32
C LYS A 180 -5.15 25.84 -5.71
N ARG A 181 -3.87 26.20 -5.52
CA ARG A 181 -3.35 27.51 -5.92
C ARG A 181 -3.26 27.70 -7.44
N GLY A 182 -3.32 26.61 -8.22
CA GLY A 182 -3.29 26.67 -9.68
C GLY A 182 -1.99 27.25 -10.28
N SER A 183 -0.91 27.33 -9.49
CA SER A 183 0.35 28.00 -9.86
C SER A 183 1.15 27.28 -10.98
N GLY A 184 0.66 26.15 -11.48
CA GLY A 184 1.41 25.33 -12.43
C GLY A 184 2.69 24.71 -11.84
N GLY A 185 3.51 24.08 -12.66
CA GLY A 185 4.79 23.54 -12.21
C GLY A 185 4.67 22.34 -11.24
N PHE A 186 5.55 22.28 -10.25
CA PHE A 186 5.66 21.20 -9.26
C PHE A 186 5.81 21.77 -7.84
N CYS A 187 5.39 21.00 -6.84
CA CYS A 187 5.39 21.41 -5.43
C CYS A 187 6.82 21.51 -4.89
N ARG A 188 7.14 22.63 -4.23
CA ARG A 188 8.40 22.89 -3.51
C ARG A 188 8.16 23.31 -2.06
N ASP A 189 6.95 23.11 -1.53
CA ASP A 189 6.56 23.60 -0.21
C ASP A 189 6.79 22.50 0.86
N GLY A 190 7.16 22.92 2.05
CA GLY A 190 7.26 22.04 3.22
C GLY A 190 8.15 20.83 3.00
N LEU A 191 7.62 19.63 3.12
CA LEU A 191 8.36 18.38 2.94
C LEU A 191 8.88 18.23 1.51
N TRP A 192 8.15 18.74 0.50
CA TRP A 192 8.54 18.71 -0.91
C TRP A 192 9.75 19.60 -1.24
N LYS A 193 10.17 20.48 -0.32
CA LYS A 193 11.43 21.22 -0.42
C LYS A 193 12.65 20.32 -0.18
N ARG A 194 12.49 19.28 0.65
CA ARG A 194 13.60 18.40 1.08
C ARG A 194 13.66 17.08 0.33
N SER A 195 12.50 16.57 -0.10
CA SER A 195 12.35 15.35 -0.85
C SER A 195 11.39 15.56 -2.03
N ARG A 196 11.69 14.93 -3.17
CA ARG A 196 10.80 14.93 -4.35
C ARG A 196 9.60 14.02 -4.18
N HIS A 197 9.71 13.01 -3.29
CA HIS A 197 8.68 12.00 -3.04
C HIS A 197 8.53 11.72 -1.55
N PRO A 198 8.21 12.75 -0.71
CA PRO A 198 8.13 12.57 0.73
C PRO A 198 7.04 11.59 1.15
N ASN A 199 5.95 11.50 0.39
CA ASN A 199 4.89 10.52 0.59
C ASN A 199 5.35 9.08 0.31
N TYR A 200 6.22 8.85 -0.68
CA TYR A 200 6.80 7.53 -0.96
C TYR A 200 7.82 7.12 0.10
N ALA A 201 8.66 8.06 0.56
CA ALA A 201 9.57 7.81 1.67
C ALA A 201 8.82 7.36 2.94
N CYS A 202 7.71 8.01 3.25
CA CYS A 202 6.87 7.65 4.39
C CYS A 202 6.17 6.28 4.18
N GLU A 203 5.75 5.95 2.95
CA GLU A 203 5.17 4.64 2.65
C GLU A 203 6.17 3.51 2.89
N ILE A 204 7.39 3.67 2.40
CA ILE A 204 8.49 2.74 2.63
C ILE A 204 8.77 2.62 4.14
N LEU A 205 8.91 3.75 4.85
CA LEU A 205 9.18 3.76 6.29
C LEU A 205 8.09 3.04 7.08
N MET A 206 6.81 3.22 6.72
CA MET A 206 5.68 2.57 7.39
C MET A 206 5.80 1.05 7.31
N TRP A 207 6.02 0.48 6.13
CA TRP A 207 6.11 -0.98 5.97
C TRP A 207 7.38 -1.58 6.55
N TRP A 208 8.52 -0.86 6.50
CA TRP A 208 9.71 -1.28 7.26
C TRP A 208 9.45 -1.27 8.76
N SER A 209 8.71 -0.30 9.26
CA SER A 209 8.41 -0.19 10.68
C SER A 209 7.52 -1.34 11.16
N VAL A 210 6.46 -1.68 10.44
CA VAL A 210 5.62 -2.86 10.73
C VAL A 210 6.42 -4.15 10.63
N GLY A 211 7.22 -4.29 9.56
CA GLY A 211 8.09 -5.46 9.36
C GLY A 211 9.10 -5.64 10.49
N LEU A 212 9.82 -4.58 10.87
CA LEU A 212 10.85 -4.63 11.93
C LEU A 212 10.25 -4.84 13.32
N ALA A 213 9.11 -4.21 13.65
CA ALA A 213 8.41 -4.49 14.91
C ALA A 213 8.07 -5.98 15.04
N SER A 214 7.54 -6.57 13.96
CA SER A 214 7.18 -7.99 13.91
C SER A 214 8.43 -8.90 13.88
N PHE A 215 9.45 -8.51 13.13
CA PHE A 215 10.72 -9.24 13.04
C PHE A 215 11.38 -9.43 14.41
N PHE A 216 11.49 -8.37 15.20
CA PHE A 216 12.06 -8.47 16.54
C PHE A 216 11.17 -9.25 17.50
N ALA A 217 9.84 -9.17 17.36
CA ALA A 217 8.90 -9.93 18.17
C ALA A 217 8.91 -11.44 17.84
N LEU A 218 9.22 -11.83 16.61
CA LEU A 218 9.20 -13.20 16.07
C LEU A 218 10.62 -13.78 15.86
N ASP A 219 11.52 -13.53 16.80
CA ASP A 219 12.87 -14.11 16.85
C ASP A 219 13.69 -13.94 15.56
N MET A 220 13.61 -12.74 14.98
CA MET A 220 14.41 -12.28 13.85
C MET A 220 14.26 -13.12 12.56
N ARG A 221 13.06 -13.54 12.22
CA ARG A 221 12.76 -14.25 10.96
C ARG A 221 12.89 -13.31 9.76
N LEU A 222 14.00 -13.37 9.04
CA LEU A 222 14.35 -12.45 7.93
C LEU A 222 13.30 -12.40 6.80
N LEU A 223 12.63 -13.52 6.50
CA LEU A 223 11.58 -13.58 5.47
C LEU A 223 10.42 -12.61 5.72
N LEU A 224 10.19 -12.21 6.97
CA LEU A 224 9.16 -11.23 7.33
C LEU A 224 9.48 -9.81 6.81
N LEU A 225 10.72 -9.54 6.41
CA LEU A 225 11.11 -8.25 5.82
C LEU A 225 10.96 -8.22 4.28
N ALA A 226 10.61 -9.36 3.65
CA ALA A 226 10.49 -9.47 2.20
C ALA A 226 9.45 -8.49 1.62
N GLY A 227 8.32 -8.27 2.32
CA GLY A 227 7.30 -7.32 1.90
C GLY A 227 7.81 -5.87 1.89
N ALA A 228 8.47 -5.43 2.96
CA ALA A 228 9.06 -4.10 3.03
C ALA A 228 10.15 -3.90 1.95
N ALA A 229 10.97 -4.92 1.69
CA ALA A 229 11.98 -4.89 0.64
C ALA A 229 11.33 -4.83 -0.77
N ALA A 230 10.31 -5.64 -1.04
CA ALA A 230 9.56 -5.63 -2.31
C ALA A 230 8.86 -4.28 -2.53
N ASN A 231 8.23 -3.73 -1.50
CA ASN A 231 7.61 -2.40 -1.54
C ASN A 231 8.65 -1.31 -1.83
N THR A 232 9.81 -1.36 -1.19
CA THR A 232 10.93 -0.44 -1.45
C THR A 232 11.38 -0.53 -2.91
N ALA A 233 11.57 -1.75 -3.42
CA ALA A 233 11.95 -1.98 -4.82
C ALA A 233 10.89 -1.43 -5.79
N LEU A 234 9.59 -1.66 -5.52
CA LEU A 234 8.49 -1.10 -6.31
C LEU A 234 8.55 0.43 -6.38
N PHE A 235 8.78 1.09 -5.23
CA PHE A 235 8.89 2.55 -5.23
C PHE A 235 10.14 3.06 -5.96
N LEU A 236 11.29 2.48 -5.69
CA LEU A 236 12.56 2.95 -6.25
C LEU A 236 12.68 2.69 -7.76
N PHE A 237 12.22 1.53 -8.24
CA PHE A 237 12.43 1.11 -9.63
C PHE A 237 11.22 1.37 -10.54
N VAL A 238 10.02 1.57 -9.98
CA VAL A 238 8.79 1.80 -10.77
C VAL A 238 8.17 3.15 -10.48
N SER A 239 7.76 3.41 -9.22
CA SER A 239 6.92 4.56 -8.89
C SER A 239 7.67 5.89 -9.01
N VAL A 240 8.88 5.98 -8.47
CA VAL A 240 9.73 7.20 -8.53
C VAL A 240 10.14 7.52 -9.97
N PRO A 241 10.68 6.58 -10.78
CA PRO A 241 11.04 6.86 -12.17
C PRO A 241 9.84 7.33 -13.00
N LEU A 242 8.67 6.73 -12.83
CA LEU A 242 7.45 7.15 -13.53
C LEU A 242 7.01 8.57 -13.14
N ALA A 243 7.05 8.87 -11.84
CA ALA A 243 6.69 10.20 -11.33
C ALA A 243 7.70 11.26 -11.78
N ASP A 244 9.00 11.00 -11.67
CA ASP A 244 10.07 11.90 -12.11
C ASP A 244 9.96 12.16 -13.63
N LYS A 245 9.75 11.13 -14.45
CA LYS A 245 9.56 11.25 -15.90
C LYS A 245 8.36 12.12 -16.27
N ARG A 246 7.27 12.04 -15.50
CA ARG A 246 6.11 12.92 -15.70
C ARG A 246 6.43 14.36 -15.31
N GLN A 247 7.14 14.58 -14.22
CA GLN A 247 7.47 15.92 -13.73
C GLN A 247 8.56 16.59 -14.57
N SER A 248 9.49 15.84 -15.18
CA SER A 248 10.56 16.38 -16.03
C SER A 248 10.06 17.10 -17.29
N ARG A 249 8.78 16.93 -17.65
CA ARG A 249 8.12 17.71 -18.69
C ARG A 249 7.86 19.19 -18.31
N LYS A 250 8.06 19.53 -17.01
CA LYS A 250 7.79 20.87 -16.49
C LYS A 250 9.07 21.69 -16.39
N PRO A 251 9.05 22.98 -16.78
CA PRO A 251 10.23 23.84 -16.70
C PRO A 251 10.80 23.91 -15.28
N GLY A 252 12.12 23.84 -15.16
CA GLY A 252 12.86 23.95 -13.91
C GLY A 252 12.83 22.71 -13.00
N PHE A 253 12.25 21.57 -13.47
CA PHE A 253 12.24 20.35 -12.69
C PHE A 253 13.63 19.71 -12.57
N ASP A 254 14.46 19.77 -13.60
CA ASP A 254 15.80 19.20 -13.58
C ASP A 254 16.73 19.88 -12.56
N GLU A 255 16.59 21.20 -12.38
CA GLU A 255 17.29 21.95 -11.32
C GLU A 255 16.77 21.56 -9.93
N TYR A 256 15.47 21.47 -9.77
CA TYR A 256 14.88 20.98 -8.52
C TYR A 256 15.37 19.55 -8.20
N LYS A 257 15.47 18.68 -9.20
CA LYS A 257 15.98 17.31 -9.06
C LYS A 257 17.44 17.28 -8.57
N LYS A 258 18.29 18.19 -9.04
CA LYS A 258 19.70 18.30 -8.59
C LYS A 258 19.83 18.77 -7.15
N GLN A 259 18.91 19.61 -6.67
CA GLN A 259 18.95 20.25 -5.35
C GLN A 259 18.18 19.50 -4.27
N THR A 260 17.35 18.53 -4.66
CA THR A 260 16.39 17.87 -3.75
C THR A 260 16.61 16.36 -3.75
N ARG A 261 16.61 15.76 -2.56
CA ARG A 261 16.71 14.31 -2.39
C ARG A 261 15.57 13.58 -3.10
N MET A 262 15.81 12.34 -3.51
CA MET A 262 14.80 11.51 -4.13
C MET A 262 13.69 11.13 -3.14
N LEU A 263 14.12 10.62 -1.95
CA LEU A 263 13.29 10.21 -0.82
C LEU A 263 13.63 11.02 0.43
#